data_11e7da7507126e283c40705507b05e97
#
_entry.id   11e7da7507126e283c40705507b05e97
#
_cell.length_a   1.000
_cell.length_b   1.000
_cell.length_c   1.000
_cell.angle_alpha   90.00
_cell.angle_beta   90.00
_cell.angle_gamma   90.00
#
_symmetry.space_group_name_H-M   'P 1'
#
loop_
_entity.id
_entity.type
_entity.pdbx_description
1 polymer ?
#
loop_
_entity_poly.entity_id
_entity_poly.type
_entity_poly.pdbx_seq_one_letter_code
_entity_poly.pdbx_strand_id
1 'polypeptide(L)'
;MKKSIFLLIAAFIANTAIQAQTCLSNELAYRIKNEGFANSKMEELAQFMTDDLGPRLAASQLKLRSEKMVVDKLTELGLSNARIEFASEFTKGGWDNQMNYVAMTAPYYCSFSANPKAWSGSTNGLVSGECGLVDIQTK
;
A
#
# COMPACT_ATOMS: atom_id res chain seq x y z
N MET A 1 -24.14 57.85 -3.28
CA MET A 1 -22.69 57.86 -3.15
C MET A 1 -22.17 56.80 -2.16
N LYS A 2 -22.69 56.64 -0.92
CA LYS A 2 -22.19 55.66 0.06
C LYS A 2 -22.34 54.19 -0.42
N LYS A 3 -23.43 53.81 -1.10
CA LYS A 3 -23.66 52.44 -1.62
C LYS A 3 -22.71 52.06 -2.76
N SER A 4 -22.36 53.05 -3.61
CA SER A 4 -21.41 52.79 -4.72
C SER A 4 -19.97 52.59 -4.25
N ILE A 5 -19.57 53.26 -3.20
CA ILE A 5 -18.24 53.09 -2.56
C ILE A 5 -18.15 51.72 -1.90
N PHE A 6 -19.24 51.25 -1.28
CA PHE A 6 -19.26 49.91 -0.64
C PHE A 6 -19.13 48.79 -1.69
N LEU A 7 -19.77 48.92 -2.85
CA LEU A 7 -19.66 48.00 -3.97
C LEU A 7 -18.25 47.95 -4.58
N LEU A 8 -17.57 49.09 -4.68
CA LEU A 8 -16.20 49.16 -5.17
C LEU A 8 -15.20 48.53 -4.21
N ILE A 9 -15.38 48.71 -2.89
CA ILE A 9 -14.54 48.09 -1.89
C ILE A 9 -14.76 46.57 -1.86
N ALA A 10 -16.01 46.11 -1.95
CA ALA A 10 -16.32 44.66 -2.03
C ALA A 10 -15.72 44.00 -3.29
N ALA A 11 -15.76 44.66 -4.42
CA ALA A 11 -15.15 44.20 -5.69
C ALA A 11 -13.62 44.15 -5.59
N PHE A 12 -12.99 45.07 -4.84
CA PHE A 12 -11.54 45.09 -4.65
C PHE A 12 -11.09 43.95 -3.71
N ILE A 13 -11.85 43.66 -2.65
CA ILE A 13 -11.58 42.53 -1.73
C ILE A 13 -11.77 41.18 -2.42
N ALA A 14 -12.76 41.05 -3.31
CA ALA A 14 -12.99 39.82 -4.08
C ALA A 14 -11.83 39.50 -5.03
N ASN A 15 -11.17 40.50 -5.60
CA ASN A 15 -10.03 40.29 -6.48
C ASN A 15 -8.75 39.84 -5.74
N THR A 16 -8.58 40.17 -4.47
CA THR A 16 -7.42 39.74 -3.68
C THR A 16 -7.55 38.27 -3.23
N ALA A 17 -8.75 37.73 -3.12
CA ALA A 17 -8.97 36.34 -2.76
C ALA A 17 -8.65 35.32 -3.88
N ILE A 18 -8.63 35.75 -5.14
CA ILE A 18 -8.37 34.89 -6.30
C ILE A 18 -6.85 34.63 -6.50
N GLN A 19 -5.98 35.41 -5.89
CA GLN A 19 -4.54 35.20 -5.98
C GLN A 19 -3.93 34.23 -4.96
N ALA A 20 -4.75 33.61 -4.13
CA ALA A 20 -4.30 32.61 -3.14
C ALA A 20 -4.03 31.21 -3.74
N GLN A 21 -4.25 30.97 -5.02
CA GLN A 21 -3.71 29.82 -5.72
C GLN A 21 -2.26 30.17 -6.09
N THR A 22 -1.33 29.81 -5.19
CA THR A 22 0.09 29.75 -5.53
C THR A 22 0.25 28.74 -6.66
N CYS A 23 0.15 29.22 -7.90
CA CYS A 23 0.64 28.43 -9.03
C CYS A 23 2.10 28.10 -8.73
N LEU A 24 2.37 26.80 -8.60
CA LEU A 24 3.74 26.30 -8.58
C LEU A 24 4.50 27.04 -9.68
N SER A 25 5.62 27.71 -9.37
CA SER A 25 6.37 28.41 -10.41
C SER A 25 6.71 27.39 -11.51
N ASN A 26 6.64 27.78 -12.77
CA ASN A 26 6.96 26.89 -13.89
C ASN A 26 8.34 26.26 -13.75
N GLU A 27 9.29 26.97 -13.14
CA GLU A 27 10.62 26.46 -12.84
C GLU A 27 10.59 25.34 -11.78
N LEU A 28 9.82 25.50 -10.70
CA LEU A 28 9.69 24.49 -9.68
C LEU A 28 8.97 23.25 -10.22
N ALA A 29 7.92 23.43 -11.00
CA ALA A 29 7.23 22.34 -11.69
C ALA A 29 8.16 21.57 -12.64
N TYR A 30 8.99 22.30 -13.39
CA TYR A 30 10.00 21.69 -14.26
C TYR A 30 11.06 20.91 -13.47
N ARG A 31 11.56 21.45 -12.37
CA ARG A 31 12.53 20.76 -11.51
C ARG A 31 11.97 19.48 -10.91
N ILE A 32 10.74 19.50 -10.39
CA ILE A 32 10.05 18.31 -9.85
C ILE A 32 9.89 17.24 -10.95
N LYS A 33 9.43 17.67 -12.12
CA LYS A 33 9.25 16.76 -13.27
C LYS A 33 10.59 16.18 -13.72
N ASN A 34 11.62 16.97 -13.85
CA ASN A 34 12.93 16.52 -14.27
C ASN A 34 13.55 15.55 -13.27
N GLU A 35 13.45 15.84 -11.96
CA GLU A 35 13.92 14.94 -10.91
C GLU A 35 13.19 13.60 -10.96
N GLY A 36 11.85 13.63 -11.11
CA GLY A 36 11.04 12.42 -11.18
C GLY A 36 11.32 11.53 -12.41
N PHE A 37 11.79 12.09 -13.53
CA PHE A 37 12.11 11.33 -14.73
C PHE A 37 13.60 11.00 -14.88
N ALA A 38 14.49 11.93 -14.53
CA ALA A 38 15.94 11.74 -14.70
C ALA A 38 16.57 10.95 -13.54
N ASN A 39 16.05 11.14 -12.30
CA ASN A 39 16.57 10.52 -11.08
C ASN A 39 15.50 9.66 -10.39
N SER A 40 14.65 9.00 -11.17
CA SER A 40 13.55 8.20 -10.63
C SER A 40 14.05 7.12 -9.66
N LYS A 41 13.46 7.06 -8.48
CA LYS A 41 13.65 6.00 -7.49
C LYS A 41 12.56 4.92 -7.55
N MET A 42 11.73 4.94 -8.60
CA MET A 42 10.56 4.08 -8.68
C MET A 42 10.93 2.59 -8.69
N GLU A 43 11.95 2.19 -9.45
CA GLU A 43 12.38 0.79 -9.53
C GLU A 43 12.93 0.30 -8.18
N GLU A 44 13.81 1.08 -7.55
CA GLU A 44 14.34 0.79 -6.20
C GLU A 44 13.22 0.67 -5.16
N LEU A 45 12.26 1.60 -5.17
CA LEU A 45 11.13 1.58 -4.24
C LEU A 45 10.18 0.41 -4.54
N ALA A 46 9.96 0.07 -5.81
CA ALA A 46 9.15 -1.07 -6.18
C ALA A 46 9.80 -2.37 -5.69
N GLN A 47 11.08 -2.57 -5.94
CA GLN A 47 11.84 -3.72 -5.44
C GLN A 47 11.79 -3.80 -3.91
N PHE A 48 12.06 -2.69 -3.22
CA PHE A 48 11.95 -2.62 -1.76
C PHE A 48 10.56 -3.05 -1.27
N MET A 49 9.49 -2.57 -1.92
CA MET A 49 8.11 -2.89 -1.52
C MET A 49 7.70 -4.32 -1.83
N THR A 50 8.21 -4.93 -2.90
CA THR A 50 7.81 -6.28 -3.34
C THR A 50 8.72 -7.36 -2.76
N ASP A 51 10.02 -7.17 -2.83
CA ASP A 51 11.00 -8.21 -2.52
C ASP A 51 11.44 -8.16 -1.05
N ASP A 52 11.79 -6.96 -0.56
CA ASP A 52 12.30 -6.83 0.82
C ASP A 52 11.18 -6.89 1.87
N LEU A 53 10.07 -6.22 1.61
CA LEU A 53 8.92 -6.18 2.54
C LEU A 53 7.97 -7.36 2.36
N GLY A 54 7.80 -7.85 1.15
CA GLY A 54 6.93 -8.98 0.83
C GLY A 54 5.45 -8.75 1.16
N PRO A 55 4.70 -9.83 1.48
CA PRO A 55 3.25 -9.75 1.76
C PRO A 55 2.96 -8.90 2.99
N ARG A 56 1.95 -8.02 2.91
CA ARG A 56 1.59 -7.07 3.97
C ARG A 56 0.08 -7.10 4.26
N LEU A 57 -0.43 -8.26 4.63
CA LEU A 57 -1.83 -8.40 5.02
C LEU A 57 -2.14 -7.59 6.28
N ALA A 58 -3.35 -7.05 6.37
CA ALA A 58 -3.78 -6.25 7.51
C ALA A 58 -3.57 -7.01 8.83
N ALA A 59 -3.05 -6.34 9.85
CA ALA A 59 -2.74 -6.85 11.18
C ALA A 59 -1.77 -8.05 11.24
N SER A 60 -1.08 -8.40 10.15
CA SER A 60 -0.05 -9.44 10.16
C SER A 60 1.25 -8.96 10.80
N GLN A 61 2.10 -9.90 11.25
CA GLN A 61 3.43 -9.55 11.78
C GLN A 61 4.33 -8.94 10.68
N LEU A 62 4.21 -9.44 9.45
CA LEU A 62 4.94 -8.89 8.30
C LEU A 62 4.52 -7.45 8.00
N LYS A 63 3.22 -7.11 8.16
CA LYS A 63 2.76 -5.72 8.04
C LYS A 63 3.41 -4.81 9.08
N LEU A 64 3.43 -5.20 10.35
CA LEU A 64 4.03 -4.40 11.42
C LEU A 64 5.53 -4.15 11.18
N ARG A 65 6.26 -5.18 10.74
CA ARG A 65 7.65 -5.04 10.33
C ARG A 65 7.80 -4.07 9.15
N SER A 66 6.94 -4.19 8.15
CA SER A 66 6.97 -3.36 6.94
C SER A 66 6.69 -1.89 7.26
N GLU A 67 5.75 -1.59 8.15
CA GLU A 67 5.44 -0.22 8.56
C GLU A 67 6.67 0.49 9.15
N LYS A 68 7.43 -0.23 10.00
CA LYS A 68 8.66 0.31 10.56
C LYS A 68 9.72 0.57 9.47
N MET A 69 9.94 -0.39 8.57
CA MET A 69 10.91 -0.24 7.48
C MET A 69 10.51 0.89 6.52
N VAL A 70 9.21 1.11 6.28
CA VAL A 70 8.74 2.25 5.47
C VAL A 70 9.01 3.58 6.16
N VAL A 71 8.81 3.68 7.48
CA VAL A 71 9.16 4.90 8.24
C VAL A 71 10.65 5.20 8.13
N ASP A 72 11.50 4.17 8.27
CA ASP A 72 12.94 4.31 8.13
C ASP A 72 13.31 4.80 6.71
N LYS A 73 12.70 4.21 5.67
CA LYS A 73 12.94 4.60 4.27
C LYS A 73 12.46 6.02 3.95
N LEU A 74 11.32 6.44 4.47
CA LEU A 74 10.83 7.81 4.32
C LEU A 74 11.78 8.82 4.99
N THR A 75 12.32 8.46 6.14
CA THR A 75 13.31 9.30 6.85
C THR A 75 14.62 9.39 6.06
N GLU A 76 15.10 8.28 5.50
CA GLU A 76 16.26 8.24 4.60
C GLU A 76 16.08 9.15 3.38
N LEU A 77 14.87 9.21 2.83
CA LEU A 77 14.52 10.09 1.72
C LEU A 77 14.40 11.58 2.13
N GLY A 78 14.62 11.90 3.40
CA GLY A 78 14.62 13.27 3.91
C GLY A 78 13.27 13.80 4.36
N LEU A 79 12.24 12.95 4.48
CA LEU A 79 10.95 13.38 5.02
C LEU A 79 11.03 13.51 6.56
N SER A 80 10.48 14.59 7.09
CA SER A 80 10.36 14.83 8.53
C SER A 80 9.02 14.28 9.05
N ASN A 81 9.00 13.89 10.33
CA ASN A 81 7.78 13.40 11.02
C ASN A 81 7.18 12.12 10.45
N ALA A 82 7.94 11.29 9.75
CA ALA A 82 7.49 9.96 9.35
C ALA A 82 7.21 9.13 10.62
N ARG A 83 6.00 8.61 10.76
CA ARG A 83 5.59 7.83 11.94
C ARG A 83 4.46 6.88 11.61
N ILE A 84 4.33 5.84 12.42
CA ILE A 84 3.19 4.94 12.37
C ILE A 84 2.05 5.57 13.18
N GLU A 85 0.86 5.62 12.61
CA GLU A 85 -0.35 6.06 13.30
C GLU A 85 -1.39 4.95 13.30
N PHE A 86 -2.13 4.85 14.40
CA PHE A 86 -3.27 3.95 14.49
C PHE A 86 -4.41 4.47 13.60
N ALA A 87 -4.85 3.66 12.65
CA ALA A 87 -5.94 4.04 11.74
C ALA A 87 -7.29 3.47 12.20
N SER A 88 -7.36 2.16 12.49
CA SER A 88 -8.57 1.47 12.93
C SER A 88 -8.25 0.06 13.41
N GLU A 89 -9.17 -0.53 14.16
CA GLU A 89 -9.10 -1.95 14.51
C GLU A 89 -9.44 -2.83 13.30
N PHE A 90 -8.74 -3.96 13.19
CA PHE A 90 -9.01 -4.97 12.19
C PHE A 90 -9.55 -6.24 12.87
N THR A 91 -10.86 -6.43 12.79
CA THR A 91 -11.60 -7.43 13.58
C THR A 91 -11.28 -8.89 13.23
N LYS A 92 -10.73 -9.16 12.04
CA LYS A 92 -10.36 -10.54 11.64
C LYS A 92 -9.04 -11.02 12.25
N GLY A 93 -8.30 -10.16 12.91
CA GLY A 93 -6.94 -10.47 13.39
C GLY A 93 -5.91 -10.58 12.28
N GLY A 94 -4.64 -10.72 12.68
CA GLY A 94 -3.53 -10.92 11.75
C GLY A 94 -3.48 -12.35 11.22
N TRP A 95 -2.95 -12.50 10.01
CA TRP A 95 -2.71 -13.79 9.40
C TRP A 95 -1.41 -13.74 8.58
N ASP A 96 -0.53 -14.72 8.80
CA ASP A 96 0.70 -14.89 8.05
C ASP A 96 0.82 -16.34 7.59
N ASN A 97 1.23 -16.55 6.35
CA ASN A 97 1.58 -17.88 5.86
C ASN A 97 2.95 -18.27 6.39
N GLN A 98 2.99 -19.16 7.38
CA GLN A 98 4.25 -19.63 7.98
C GLN A 98 4.92 -20.71 7.14
N MET A 99 4.13 -21.68 6.70
CA MET A 99 4.57 -22.78 5.85
C MET A 99 3.40 -23.32 5.05
N ASN A 100 3.65 -23.62 3.80
CA ASN A 100 2.68 -24.23 2.92
C ASN A 100 3.38 -25.29 2.05
N TYR A 101 2.88 -26.52 2.13
CA TYR A 101 3.42 -27.62 1.35
C TYR A 101 2.29 -28.53 0.89
N VAL A 102 2.22 -28.79 -0.41
CA VAL A 102 1.25 -29.71 -1.04
C VAL A 102 1.97 -30.59 -2.04
N ALA A 103 1.78 -31.89 -1.97
CA ALA A 103 2.33 -32.82 -2.93
C ALA A 103 1.38 -33.99 -3.17
N MET A 104 1.42 -34.51 -4.38
CA MET A 104 0.87 -35.82 -4.72
C MET A 104 1.93 -36.88 -4.41
N THR A 105 1.53 -37.95 -3.73
CA THR A 105 2.45 -39.04 -3.36
C THR A 105 2.21 -40.32 -4.17
N ALA A 106 1.06 -40.47 -4.81
CA ALA A 106 0.72 -41.57 -5.68
C ALA A 106 -0.12 -41.05 -6.87
N PRO A 107 0.02 -41.65 -8.08
CA PRO A 107 0.85 -42.79 -8.45
C PRO A 107 2.36 -42.48 -8.54
N TYR A 108 2.75 -41.20 -8.51
CA TYR A 108 4.13 -40.75 -8.46
C TYR A 108 4.23 -39.47 -7.63
N TYR A 109 5.41 -39.18 -7.14
CA TYR A 109 5.63 -37.94 -6.36
C TYR A 109 5.65 -36.72 -7.28
N CYS A 110 4.85 -35.70 -6.91
CA CYS A 110 4.85 -34.39 -7.55
C CYS A 110 4.49 -33.30 -6.53
N SER A 111 5.37 -32.32 -6.34
CA SER A 111 5.05 -31.15 -5.53
C SER A 111 4.24 -30.12 -6.32
N PHE A 112 3.28 -29.49 -5.66
CA PHE A 112 2.47 -28.44 -6.24
C PHE A 112 2.84 -27.08 -5.66
N SER A 113 2.85 -26.05 -6.53
CA SER A 113 2.84 -24.69 -6.08
C SER A 113 1.41 -24.35 -5.61
N ALA A 114 1.24 -24.21 -4.30
CA ALA A 114 -0.05 -23.93 -3.71
C ALA A 114 0.03 -22.69 -2.85
N ASN A 115 -1.01 -21.87 -2.85
CA ASN A 115 -1.13 -20.71 -2.02
C ASN A 115 -2.39 -20.82 -1.15
N PRO A 116 -2.26 -20.83 0.19
CA PRO A 116 -3.42 -20.88 1.06
C PRO A 116 -4.23 -19.59 0.94
N LYS A 117 -5.54 -19.70 1.07
CA LYS A 117 -6.40 -18.53 1.16
C LYS A 117 -6.11 -17.81 2.48
N ALA A 118 -5.93 -16.50 2.43
CA ALA A 118 -5.74 -15.69 3.63
C ALA A 118 -6.88 -15.91 4.64
N TRP A 119 -6.55 -15.93 5.92
CA TRP A 119 -7.41 -16.25 7.06
C TRP A 119 -7.98 -17.69 7.07
N SER A 120 -7.39 -18.61 6.30
CA SER A 120 -7.63 -20.04 6.50
C SER A 120 -6.91 -20.54 7.76
N GLY A 121 -7.49 -21.56 8.41
CA GLY A 121 -6.85 -22.23 9.54
C GLY A 121 -5.65 -23.08 9.13
N SER A 122 -4.80 -23.40 10.10
CA SER A 122 -3.71 -24.35 9.93
C SER A 122 -4.23 -25.79 10.00
N THR A 123 -3.51 -26.72 9.37
CA THR A 123 -3.68 -28.14 9.62
C THR A 123 -3.01 -28.55 10.94
N ASN A 124 -3.54 -29.56 11.63
CA ASN A 124 -2.90 -30.14 12.82
C ASN A 124 -1.86 -31.19 12.41
N GLY A 125 -0.79 -30.74 11.76
CA GLY A 125 0.24 -31.61 11.20
C GLY A 125 -0.04 -32.04 9.76
N LEU A 126 0.64 -33.10 9.33
CA LEU A 126 0.49 -33.64 7.97
C LEU A 126 -0.88 -34.28 7.78
N VAL A 127 -1.57 -33.85 6.74
CA VAL A 127 -2.84 -34.43 6.28
C VAL A 127 -2.60 -35.16 4.97
N SER A 128 -3.04 -36.41 4.87
CA SER A 128 -2.94 -37.22 3.67
C SER A 128 -4.30 -37.88 3.39
N GLY A 129 -4.69 -37.96 2.14
CA GLY A 129 -5.96 -38.56 1.73
C GLY A 129 -6.06 -38.69 0.21
N GLU A 130 -7.08 -39.42 -0.23
CA GLU A 130 -7.41 -39.51 -1.65
C GLU A 130 -8.05 -38.20 -2.13
N CYS A 131 -7.69 -37.77 -3.33
CA CYS A 131 -8.24 -36.59 -3.96
C CYS A 131 -9.30 -36.98 -4.99
N GLY A 132 -10.47 -36.40 -4.88
CA GLY A 132 -11.55 -36.50 -5.87
C GLY A 132 -11.80 -35.16 -6.56
N LEU A 133 -12.17 -35.20 -7.83
CA LEU A 133 -12.67 -34.02 -8.54
C LEU A 133 -14.11 -33.77 -8.13
N VAL A 134 -14.40 -32.61 -7.60
CA VAL A 134 -15.75 -32.17 -7.26
C VAL A 134 -16.18 -31.09 -8.24
N ASP A 135 -17.21 -31.38 -9.03
CA ASP A 135 -17.87 -30.39 -9.90
C ASP A 135 -19.12 -29.86 -9.17
N ILE A 136 -19.03 -28.65 -8.64
CA ILE A 136 -20.14 -27.98 -7.93
C ILE A 136 -20.92 -27.16 -8.96
N GLN A 137 -22.00 -27.72 -9.47
CA GLN A 137 -22.95 -26.94 -10.26
C GLN A 137 -23.92 -26.23 -9.30
N THR A 138 -23.73 -24.93 -9.12
CA THR A 138 -24.72 -24.09 -8.43
C THR A 138 -25.97 -23.98 -9.29
N LYS A 139 -27.14 -24.30 -8.70
CA LYS A 139 -28.47 -23.99 -9.28
C LYS A 139 -28.79 -22.51 -9.05
#